data_91cdde5c76fc28be22fa78c1279fdd4d
#
_entry.id   91cdde5c76fc28be22fa78c1279fdd4d
#
_cell.length_a   1.000
_cell.length_b   1.000
_cell.length_c   1.000
_cell.angle_alpha   90.00
_cell.angle_beta   90.00
_cell.angle_gamma   90.00
#
_symmetry.space_group_name_H-M   'P 1'
#
loop_
_entity.id
_entity.type
_entity.pdbx_description
1 polymer ?
#
loop_
_entity_poly.entity_id
_entity_poly.type
_entity_poly.pdbx_seq_one_letter_code
_entity_poly.pdbx_strand_id
1 'polypeptide(L)'
;MSAPGRPKGEDRSAQHEGNPVSAPQFLPWQMETARAWLGNRDRFAHAWLVHGLAGIGKLDFAVAAAASLLCETPENGLACGRCAACGWFASGNHPDLRRIRPEAVAVLEGADAAEPAEDAEPAAGAAKRAPSKEIRIDQIRSLESWFNTATHRGGWRVALLYPAHALNVVSSNALLKVLEEPPPHTVFLLVADAPDRLLPTLVSRCRRLPLPAPDPETALRWLREQNVEPAREWLAAAGGAPLAALRLAQSGEAACPPWLAQLVGPLANGQAPDVGTLAEALEKVAASEWIDALQRLYTDLMLAGAGAPARYFPALAGGVAQVAARMNPARVAESARWLTRQRALATHPLNAKLFAHAALQRVVLSCQA
;
A
#
# COMPACT_ATOMS: atom_id res chain seq x y z
N MET A 1 15.01 32.93 -71.59
CA MET A 1 14.52 31.60 -71.20
C MET A 1 14.64 31.52 -69.68
N SER A 2 13.56 31.78 -68.98
CA SER A 2 13.50 31.90 -67.51
C SER A 2 13.21 30.53 -66.92
N ALA A 3 13.98 30.16 -65.89
CA ALA A 3 13.74 28.95 -65.10
C ALA A 3 12.61 29.15 -64.07
N PRO A 4 11.75 28.15 -63.79
CA PRO A 4 10.66 28.27 -62.84
C PRO A 4 11.14 28.03 -61.39
N GLY A 5 10.56 28.82 -60.46
CA GLY A 5 10.86 28.81 -59.03
C GLY A 5 10.41 27.53 -58.32
N ARG A 6 11.16 27.18 -57.25
CA ARG A 6 10.84 26.12 -56.31
C ARG A 6 9.68 26.56 -55.42
N PRO A 7 8.72 25.67 -55.08
CA PRO A 7 7.72 25.94 -54.08
C PRO A 7 8.30 25.91 -52.64
N LYS A 8 7.82 26.82 -51.82
CA LYS A 8 8.12 26.94 -50.40
C LYS A 8 7.61 25.70 -49.65
N GLY A 9 8.45 25.19 -48.73
CA GLY A 9 8.14 24.05 -47.89
C GLY A 9 6.91 24.29 -47.03
N GLU A 10 5.99 23.35 -47.07
CA GLU A 10 4.89 23.22 -46.14
C GLU A 10 5.41 22.77 -44.79
N ASP A 11 5.04 23.53 -43.79
CA ASP A 11 5.26 23.26 -42.36
C ASP A 11 4.50 21.99 -41.99
N ARG A 12 5.19 20.86 -41.92
CA ARG A 12 4.65 19.60 -41.40
C ARG A 12 4.83 19.58 -39.90
N SER A 13 4.02 20.31 -39.16
CA SER A 13 3.71 20.01 -37.78
C SER A 13 2.88 18.72 -37.75
N ALA A 14 3.55 17.58 -37.81
CA ALA A 14 2.95 16.27 -37.65
C ALA A 14 2.32 16.19 -36.26
N GLN A 15 1.01 16.27 -36.20
CA GLN A 15 0.21 15.86 -35.09
C GLN A 15 0.47 14.35 -34.87
N HIS A 16 1.31 14.04 -33.88
CA HIS A 16 1.40 12.69 -33.33
C HIS A 16 0.10 12.42 -32.55
N GLU A 17 -0.93 11.99 -33.24
CA GLU A 17 -2.03 11.25 -32.65
C GLU A 17 -1.49 9.87 -32.21
N GLY A 18 -0.74 9.84 -31.10
CA GLY A 18 -0.36 8.61 -30.44
C GLY A 18 -1.61 7.94 -29.90
N ASN A 19 -1.70 6.63 -30.07
CA ASN A 19 -2.71 5.79 -29.40
C ASN A 19 -2.81 6.24 -27.92
N PRO A 20 -4.03 6.43 -27.37
CA PRO A 20 -4.17 6.91 -26.00
C PRO A 20 -3.50 5.92 -25.03
N VAL A 21 -2.40 6.35 -24.45
CA VAL A 21 -1.72 5.60 -23.40
C VAL A 21 -2.61 5.72 -22.16
N SER A 22 -3.00 4.60 -21.58
CA SER A 22 -3.84 4.60 -20.37
C SER A 22 -3.13 5.36 -19.24
N ALA A 23 -3.53 6.60 -19.00
CA ALA A 23 -3.04 7.36 -17.85
C ALA A 23 -3.47 6.67 -16.56
N PRO A 24 -2.65 6.71 -15.49
CA PRO A 24 -3.04 6.21 -14.19
C PRO A 24 -4.35 6.88 -13.74
N GLN A 25 -5.33 6.07 -13.35
CA GLN A 25 -6.64 6.54 -12.95
C GLN A 25 -6.82 6.44 -11.45
N PHE A 26 -7.59 7.37 -10.89
CA PHE A 26 -8.04 7.27 -9.52
C PHE A 26 -9.10 6.17 -9.40
N LEU A 27 -9.06 5.45 -8.29
CA LEU A 27 -10.09 4.47 -7.98
C LEU A 27 -11.43 5.17 -7.68
N PRO A 28 -12.59 4.50 -7.90
CA PRO A 28 -13.90 5.15 -7.79
C PRO A 28 -14.12 5.94 -6.50
N TRP A 29 -13.68 5.39 -5.37
CA TRP A 29 -13.80 6.03 -4.04
C TRP A 29 -12.79 7.14 -3.79
N GLN A 30 -11.84 7.37 -4.68
CA GLN A 30 -10.80 8.40 -4.55
C GLN A 30 -11.13 9.67 -5.32
N MET A 31 -12.08 9.60 -6.27
CA MET A 31 -12.36 10.67 -7.23
C MET A 31 -12.75 12.00 -6.58
N GLU A 32 -13.59 11.96 -5.54
CA GLU A 32 -14.01 13.16 -4.82
C GLU A 32 -12.82 13.84 -4.14
N THR A 33 -12.03 13.06 -3.37
CA THR A 33 -10.82 13.55 -2.71
C THR A 33 -9.81 14.09 -3.72
N ALA A 34 -9.63 13.40 -4.85
CA ALA A 34 -8.72 13.80 -5.91
C ALA A 34 -9.11 15.15 -6.53
N ARG A 35 -10.38 15.33 -6.88
CA ARG A 35 -10.89 16.60 -7.44
C ARG A 35 -10.77 17.75 -6.45
N ALA A 36 -11.15 17.53 -5.20
CA ALA A 36 -11.04 18.54 -4.15
C ALA A 36 -9.60 18.96 -3.91
N TRP A 37 -8.68 17.99 -3.90
CA TRP A 37 -7.26 18.22 -3.68
C TRP A 37 -6.61 18.90 -4.88
N LEU A 38 -6.78 18.39 -6.10
CA LEU A 38 -6.22 18.95 -7.32
C LEU A 38 -6.82 20.31 -7.69
N GLY A 39 -8.04 20.62 -7.27
CA GLY A 39 -8.68 21.91 -7.49
C GLY A 39 -8.02 23.10 -6.73
N ASN A 40 -7.16 22.82 -5.74
CA ASN A 40 -6.50 23.83 -4.93
C ASN A 40 -5.01 24.00 -5.27
N ARG A 41 -4.61 23.81 -6.53
CA ARG A 41 -3.20 23.83 -6.98
C ARG A 41 -2.46 25.15 -6.66
N ASP A 42 -3.15 26.27 -6.66
CA ASP A 42 -2.54 27.59 -6.39
C ASP A 42 -2.07 27.75 -4.94
N ARG A 43 -2.50 26.87 -4.04
CA ARG A 43 -2.17 26.87 -2.62
C ARG A 43 -1.58 25.54 -2.15
N PHE A 44 -0.91 24.83 -3.05
CA PHE A 44 -0.33 23.54 -2.68
C PHE A 44 0.79 23.69 -1.67
N ALA A 45 0.71 22.87 -0.61
CA ALA A 45 1.87 22.62 0.22
C ALA A 45 2.90 21.84 -0.60
N HIS A 46 4.17 22.09 -0.35
CA HIS A 46 5.27 21.40 -1.02
C HIS A 46 5.39 19.93 -0.62
N ALA A 47 4.84 19.51 0.53
CA ALA A 47 4.89 18.12 1.00
C ALA A 47 3.53 17.65 1.53
N TRP A 48 3.11 16.47 1.06
CA TRP A 48 1.87 15.83 1.44
C TRP A 48 2.12 14.41 1.94
N LEU A 49 1.54 14.08 3.08
CA LEU A 49 1.51 12.73 3.63
C LEU A 49 0.18 12.09 3.32
N VAL A 50 0.17 11.24 2.28
CA VAL A 50 -0.99 10.42 1.87
C VAL A 50 -1.07 9.21 2.78
N HIS A 51 -2.12 9.14 3.60
CA HIS A 51 -2.24 8.08 4.59
C HIS A 51 -3.68 7.56 4.71
N GLY A 52 -3.85 6.40 5.34
CA GLY A 52 -5.14 5.74 5.53
C GLY A 52 -4.95 4.23 5.65
N LEU A 53 -6.05 3.48 5.66
CA LEU A 53 -6.03 2.02 5.78
C LEU A 53 -5.15 1.38 4.69
N ALA A 54 -4.41 0.32 5.05
CA ALA A 54 -3.65 -0.44 4.06
C ALA A 54 -4.58 -1.12 3.04
N GLY A 55 -4.21 -1.09 1.75
CA GLY A 55 -4.99 -1.75 0.69
C GLY A 55 -6.18 -0.98 0.15
N ILE A 56 -6.30 0.35 0.40
CA ILE A 56 -7.32 1.21 -0.20
C ILE A 56 -6.82 1.97 -1.44
N GLY A 57 -5.61 1.68 -1.93
CA GLY A 57 -5.08 2.33 -3.14
C GLY A 57 -4.38 3.66 -2.90
N LYS A 58 -3.68 3.84 -1.77
CA LYS A 58 -2.93 5.08 -1.51
C LYS A 58 -1.83 5.35 -2.53
N LEU A 59 -1.11 4.31 -2.95
CA LEU A 59 -0.10 4.43 -3.99
C LEU A 59 -0.74 4.76 -5.33
N ASP A 60 -1.85 4.09 -5.68
CA ASP A 60 -2.61 4.37 -6.91
C ASP A 60 -3.07 5.82 -6.94
N PHE A 61 -3.60 6.33 -5.82
CA PHE A 61 -3.94 7.75 -5.67
C PHE A 61 -2.73 8.64 -5.93
N ALA A 62 -1.60 8.38 -5.29
CA ALA A 62 -0.41 9.22 -5.40
C ALA A 62 0.21 9.19 -6.80
N VAL A 63 0.16 8.03 -7.49
CA VAL A 63 0.60 7.88 -8.88
C VAL A 63 -0.32 8.64 -9.83
N ALA A 64 -1.66 8.51 -9.70
CA ALA A 64 -2.61 9.25 -10.51
C ALA A 64 -2.55 10.77 -10.24
N ALA A 65 -2.32 11.16 -8.99
CA ALA A 65 -2.09 12.56 -8.59
C ALA A 65 -0.83 13.13 -9.22
N ALA A 66 0.29 12.39 -9.19
CA ALA A 66 1.53 12.77 -9.85
C ALA A 66 1.35 12.94 -11.37
N ALA A 67 0.68 11.98 -12.04
CA ALA A 67 0.36 12.07 -13.46
C ALA A 67 -0.49 13.32 -13.78
N SER A 68 -1.46 13.63 -12.91
CA SER A 68 -2.34 14.79 -13.09
C SER A 68 -1.61 16.15 -12.88
N LEU A 69 -0.64 16.20 -11.96
CA LEU A 69 0.20 17.38 -11.73
C LEU A 69 1.17 17.63 -12.89
N LEU A 70 1.70 16.56 -13.47
CA LEU A 70 2.70 16.61 -14.55
C LEU A 70 2.06 16.74 -15.93
N CYS A 71 0.74 16.55 -16.05
CA CYS A 71 0.03 16.64 -17.32
C CYS A 71 0.05 18.07 -17.89
N GLU A 72 0.41 18.22 -19.16
CA GLU A 72 0.47 19.52 -19.86
C GLU A 72 -0.91 20.08 -20.16
N THR A 73 -1.88 19.20 -20.41
CA THR A 73 -3.27 19.56 -20.79
C THR A 73 -4.28 18.81 -19.92
N PRO A 74 -4.33 19.10 -18.60
CA PRO A 74 -5.22 18.36 -17.71
C PRO A 74 -6.69 18.64 -18.02
N GLU A 75 -7.53 17.59 -18.03
CA GLU A 75 -8.97 17.66 -18.22
C GLU A 75 -9.66 17.59 -16.85
N ASN A 76 -10.39 18.62 -16.50
CA ASN A 76 -11.00 18.75 -15.16
C ASN A 76 -10.00 18.53 -14.01
N GLY A 77 -8.75 18.94 -14.22
CA GLY A 77 -7.67 18.76 -13.25
C GLY A 77 -6.98 17.40 -13.27
N LEU A 78 -7.44 16.44 -14.08
CA LEU A 78 -6.91 15.08 -14.18
C LEU A 78 -6.00 14.92 -15.40
N ALA A 79 -5.13 13.90 -15.37
CA ALA A 79 -4.25 13.59 -16.50
C ALA A 79 -5.05 13.24 -17.76
N CYS A 80 -4.73 13.87 -18.90
CA CYS A 80 -5.45 13.68 -20.16
C CYS A 80 -5.13 12.36 -20.89
N GLY A 81 -4.02 11.66 -20.53
CA GLY A 81 -3.59 10.41 -21.16
C GLY A 81 -3.02 10.49 -22.57
N ARG A 82 -2.96 11.70 -23.19
CA ARG A 82 -2.58 11.85 -24.61
C ARG A 82 -1.46 12.86 -24.87
N CYS A 83 -1.13 13.76 -23.94
CA CYS A 83 -0.01 14.69 -24.11
C CYS A 83 1.34 13.98 -23.95
N ALA A 84 2.43 14.65 -24.35
CA ALA A 84 3.78 14.10 -24.28
C ALA A 84 4.17 13.73 -22.84
N ALA A 85 3.84 14.58 -21.87
CA ALA A 85 4.09 14.30 -20.45
C ALA A 85 3.37 13.03 -19.96
N CYS A 86 2.12 12.79 -20.35
CA CYS A 86 1.42 11.54 -20.04
C CYS A 86 2.08 10.33 -20.69
N GLY A 87 2.58 10.44 -21.91
CA GLY A 87 3.35 9.39 -22.58
C GLY A 87 4.64 9.05 -21.84
N TRP A 88 5.42 10.05 -21.42
CA TRP A 88 6.62 9.85 -20.60
C TRP A 88 6.31 9.28 -19.23
N PHE A 89 5.20 9.71 -18.61
CA PHE A 89 4.76 9.15 -17.34
C PHE A 89 4.45 7.66 -17.45
N ALA A 90 3.72 7.27 -18.48
CA ALA A 90 3.34 5.87 -18.72
C ALA A 90 4.54 4.97 -19.06
N SER A 91 5.54 5.51 -19.78
CA SER A 91 6.80 4.79 -20.05
C SER A 91 7.76 4.78 -18.84
N GLY A 92 7.41 5.43 -17.72
CA GLY A 92 8.26 5.53 -16.53
C GLY A 92 9.42 6.53 -16.62
N ASN A 93 9.52 7.27 -17.73
CA ASN A 93 10.67 8.13 -18.06
C ASN A 93 10.40 9.63 -17.95
N HIS A 94 9.40 10.05 -17.16
CA HIS A 94 9.10 11.47 -17.02
C HIS A 94 10.24 12.21 -16.30
N PRO A 95 10.88 13.22 -16.91
CA PRO A 95 12.07 13.89 -16.35
C PRO A 95 11.80 14.59 -15.02
N ASP A 96 10.58 15.13 -14.83
CA ASP A 96 10.15 15.84 -13.63
C ASP A 96 9.44 14.93 -12.60
N LEU A 97 9.57 13.59 -12.73
CA LEU A 97 9.13 12.60 -11.74
C LEU A 97 10.34 11.87 -11.15
N ARG A 98 10.37 11.76 -9.83
CA ARG A 98 11.26 10.81 -9.14
C ARG A 98 10.44 9.89 -8.24
N ARG A 99 10.60 8.58 -8.46
CA ARG A 99 10.02 7.54 -7.60
C ARG A 99 11.09 7.04 -6.65
N ILE A 100 10.90 7.28 -5.36
CA ILE A 100 11.84 6.90 -4.30
C ILE A 100 11.21 5.78 -3.50
N ARG A 101 11.79 4.61 -3.61
CA ARG A 101 11.28 3.37 -3.03
C ARG A 101 12.42 2.40 -2.73
N PRO A 102 12.23 1.44 -1.82
CA PRO A 102 13.19 0.37 -1.61
C PRO A 102 13.49 -0.41 -2.90
N GLU A 103 14.69 -0.92 -3.04
CA GLU A 103 15.07 -1.79 -4.17
C GLU A 103 14.13 -3.01 -4.29
N ALA A 104 13.76 -3.61 -3.15
CA ALA A 104 12.83 -4.73 -3.13
C ALA A 104 11.46 -4.39 -3.76
N VAL A 105 10.98 -3.16 -3.57
CA VAL A 105 9.73 -2.68 -4.18
C VAL A 105 9.94 -2.41 -5.67
N ALA A 106 11.06 -1.81 -6.06
CA ALA A 106 11.38 -1.55 -7.47
C ALA A 106 11.43 -2.85 -8.29
N VAL A 107 12.06 -3.90 -7.76
CA VAL A 107 12.11 -5.23 -8.39
C VAL A 107 10.71 -5.83 -8.56
N LEU A 108 9.83 -5.70 -7.56
CA LEU A 108 8.45 -6.18 -7.65
C LEU A 108 7.62 -5.41 -8.69
N GLU A 109 7.97 -4.15 -8.96
CA GLU A 109 7.34 -3.34 -10.00
C GLU A 109 7.94 -3.56 -11.41
N GLY A 110 8.88 -4.52 -11.55
CA GLY A 110 9.52 -4.84 -12.83
C GLY A 110 10.58 -3.83 -13.27
N ALA A 111 11.03 -2.94 -12.39
CA ALA A 111 12.21 -2.14 -12.66
C ALA A 111 13.44 -3.03 -12.49
N ASP A 112 14.32 -3.03 -13.50
CA ASP A 112 15.63 -3.66 -13.37
C ASP A 112 16.31 -3.12 -12.12
N ALA A 113 16.97 -4.01 -11.35
CA ALA A 113 17.76 -3.59 -10.20
C ALA A 113 18.69 -2.48 -10.68
N ALA A 114 18.55 -1.28 -10.10
CA ALA A 114 19.29 -0.09 -10.53
C ALA A 114 20.75 -0.47 -10.72
N GLU A 115 21.29 -0.18 -11.91
CA GLU A 115 22.73 -0.29 -12.15
C GLU A 115 23.45 0.48 -11.03
N PRO A 116 24.52 -0.09 -10.44
CA PRO A 116 25.31 0.63 -9.46
C PRO A 116 25.78 1.94 -10.12
N ALA A 117 25.70 3.05 -9.38
CA ALA A 117 26.20 4.34 -9.83
C ALA A 117 27.57 4.15 -10.49
N GLU A 118 27.80 4.80 -11.64
CA GLU A 118 28.96 4.64 -12.52
C GLU A 118 30.34 4.79 -11.84
N ASP A 119 30.41 5.17 -10.56
CA ASP A 119 31.64 5.35 -9.77
C ASP A 119 31.94 4.19 -8.78
N ALA A 120 31.21 3.07 -8.81
CA ALA A 120 31.52 1.91 -7.98
C ALA A 120 32.39 0.91 -8.77
N GLU A 121 33.68 0.81 -8.45
CA GLU A 121 34.58 -0.22 -9.00
C GLU A 121 33.93 -1.62 -8.84
N PRO A 122 33.93 -2.46 -9.88
CA PRO A 122 33.36 -3.79 -9.82
C PRO A 122 34.24 -4.67 -8.91
N ALA A 123 33.86 -4.84 -7.66
CA ALA A 123 34.46 -5.83 -6.79
C ALA A 123 34.15 -7.23 -7.35
N ALA A 124 35.13 -7.84 -7.96
CA ALA A 124 35.09 -9.22 -8.47
C ALA A 124 34.73 -10.16 -7.32
N GLY A 125 33.54 -10.80 -7.38
CA GLY A 125 33.09 -11.80 -6.40
C GLY A 125 31.89 -11.43 -5.53
N ALA A 126 31.17 -10.32 -5.77
CA ALA A 126 29.99 -9.97 -5.00
C ALA A 126 28.83 -10.95 -5.32
N ALA A 127 28.54 -11.87 -4.39
CA ALA A 127 27.29 -12.61 -4.37
C ALA A 127 26.11 -11.61 -4.49
N LYS A 128 25.12 -11.89 -5.35
CA LYS A 128 23.92 -11.05 -5.55
C LYS A 128 23.30 -10.71 -4.16
N ARG A 129 23.55 -9.50 -3.70
CA ARG A 129 23.00 -9.01 -2.43
C ARG A 129 21.48 -8.93 -2.54
N ALA A 130 20.77 -9.40 -1.51
CA ALA A 130 19.32 -9.29 -1.47
C ALA A 130 18.90 -7.81 -1.57
N PRO A 131 17.86 -7.48 -2.38
CA PRO A 131 17.39 -6.12 -2.56
C PRO A 131 17.02 -5.47 -1.21
N SER A 132 17.45 -4.22 -1.01
CA SER A 132 17.17 -3.48 0.23
C SER A 132 15.68 -3.29 0.43
N LYS A 133 15.20 -3.48 1.66
CA LYS A 133 13.84 -3.18 2.10
C LYS A 133 13.69 -1.74 2.62
N GLU A 134 14.78 -0.98 2.68
CA GLU A 134 14.80 0.40 3.15
C GLU A 134 15.10 1.37 2.01
N ILE A 135 14.56 2.58 2.12
CA ILE A 135 14.94 3.72 1.29
C ILE A 135 16.28 4.23 1.80
N ARG A 136 17.31 4.15 0.97
CA ARG A 136 18.68 4.53 1.32
C ARG A 136 18.91 6.03 1.22
N ILE A 137 19.88 6.52 1.98
CA ILE A 137 20.26 7.95 1.95
C ILE A 137 20.69 8.42 0.56
N ASP A 138 21.35 7.56 -0.22
CA ASP A 138 21.84 7.91 -1.56
C ASP A 138 20.69 8.24 -2.51
N GLN A 139 19.54 7.57 -2.37
CA GLN A 139 18.33 7.89 -3.12
C GLN A 139 17.78 9.29 -2.76
N ILE A 140 17.93 9.74 -1.51
CA ILE A 140 17.53 11.08 -1.09
C ILE A 140 18.56 12.12 -1.59
N ARG A 141 19.87 11.82 -1.49
CA ARG A 141 20.92 12.70 -1.99
C ARG A 141 20.87 12.90 -3.51
N SER A 142 20.46 11.89 -4.26
CA SER A 142 20.28 12.02 -5.71
C SER A 142 19.20 13.06 -6.10
N LEU A 143 18.30 13.42 -5.17
CA LEU A 143 17.36 14.52 -5.39
C LEU A 143 18.05 15.89 -5.47
N GLU A 144 19.16 16.11 -4.76
CA GLU A 144 19.87 17.39 -4.77
C GLU A 144 20.35 17.75 -6.18
N SER A 145 20.97 16.80 -6.91
CA SER A 145 21.37 17.01 -8.30
C SER A 145 20.20 17.24 -9.24
N TRP A 146 19.10 16.50 -9.03
CA TRP A 146 17.88 16.67 -9.82
C TRP A 146 17.20 18.03 -9.56
N PHE A 147 17.30 18.59 -8.37
CA PHE A 147 16.78 19.92 -8.05
C PHE A 147 17.58 21.05 -8.67
N ASN A 148 18.87 20.85 -8.94
CA ASN A 148 19.73 21.83 -9.59
C ASN A 148 19.45 21.97 -11.09
N THR A 149 18.68 21.07 -11.70
CA THR A 149 18.22 21.20 -13.08
C THR A 149 16.88 21.94 -13.11
N ALA A 150 16.63 22.74 -14.15
CA ALA A 150 15.31 23.32 -14.35
C ALA A 150 14.27 22.26 -14.66
N THR A 151 12.99 22.53 -14.40
CA THR A 151 11.90 21.65 -14.85
C THR A 151 11.91 21.57 -16.37
N HIS A 152 11.68 20.38 -16.92
CA HIS A 152 11.82 20.16 -18.36
C HIS A 152 10.77 20.94 -19.18
N ARG A 153 9.58 21.16 -18.64
CA ARG A 153 8.48 21.87 -19.30
C ARG A 153 7.98 23.10 -18.55
N GLY A 154 8.72 23.59 -17.56
CA GLY A 154 8.33 24.77 -16.77
C GLY A 154 7.15 24.52 -15.83
N GLY A 155 6.69 23.27 -15.67
CA GLY A 155 5.57 22.87 -14.82
C GLY A 155 5.99 22.40 -13.42
N TRP A 156 5.20 21.51 -12.87
CA TRP A 156 5.45 20.89 -11.58
C TRP A 156 6.55 19.83 -11.65
N ARG A 157 7.21 19.64 -10.53
CA ARG A 157 8.14 18.53 -10.26
C ARG A 157 7.57 17.70 -9.12
N VAL A 158 7.55 16.38 -9.26
CA VAL A 158 6.95 15.48 -8.28
C VAL A 158 7.97 14.45 -7.78
N ALA A 159 8.20 14.43 -6.47
CA ALA A 159 8.93 13.37 -5.78
C ALA A 159 7.94 12.47 -5.04
N LEU A 160 7.81 11.21 -5.48
CA LEU A 160 6.91 10.22 -4.93
C LEU A 160 7.68 9.21 -4.08
N LEU A 161 7.46 9.21 -2.75
CA LEU A 161 8.15 8.33 -1.79
C LEU A 161 7.19 7.27 -1.24
N TYR A 162 7.51 6.00 -1.46
CA TYR A 162 6.66 4.88 -1.01
C TYR A 162 7.41 3.55 -0.83
N PRO A 163 7.06 2.77 0.19
CA PRO A 163 6.29 3.22 1.35
C PRO A 163 7.15 4.12 2.24
N ALA A 164 6.61 5.26 2.71
CA ALA A 164 7.40 6.25 3.47
C ALA A 164 7.99 5.70 4.78
N HIS A 165 7.34 4.69 5.39
CA HIS A 165 7.87 4.01 6.58
C HIS A 165 9.13 3.17 6.32
N ALA A 166 9.54 2.99 5.07
CA ALA A 166 10.82 2.37 4.72
C ALA A 166 12.01 3.34 4.80
N LEU A 167 11.76 4.62 5.07
CA LEU A 167 12.82 5.58 5.43
C LEU A 167 13.41 5.20 6.79
N ASN A 168 14.71 4.95 6.84
CA ASN A 168 15.41 4.84 8.12
C ASN A 168 15.72 6.24 8.69
N VAL A 169 16.26 6.30 9.91
CA VAL A 169 16.55 7.58 10.59
C VAL A 169 17.47 8.48 9.78
N VAL A 170 18.49 7.90 9.11
CA VAL A 170 19.49 8.65 8.35
C VAL A 170 18.88 9.27 7.10
N SER A 171 18.14 8.48 6.31
CA SER A 171 17.44 8.94 5.10
C SER A 171 16.31 9.92 5.44
N SER A 172 15.60 9.70 6.55
CA SER A 172 14.59 10.65 7.05
C SER A 172 15.20 12.01 7.37
N ASN A 173 16.33 12.06 8.10
CA ASN A 173 17.00 13.31 8.43
C ASN A 173 17.57 14.02 7.19
N ALA A 174 18.06 13.29 6.20
CA ALA A 174 18.46 13.88 4.92
C ALA A 174 17.26 14.51 4.19
N LEU A 175 16.10 13.84 4.20
CA LEU A 175 14.88 14.36 3.57
C LEU A 175 14.36 15.63 4.27
N LEU A 176 14.53 15.77 5.59
CA LEU A 176 14.10 16.97 6.31
C LEU A 176 14.71 18.25 5.74
N LYS A 177 16.00 18.23 5.38
CA LYS A 177 16.69 19.39 4.80
C LYS A 177 16.02 19.85 3.49
N VAL A 178 15.64 18.92 2.66
CA VAL A 178 14.98 19.19 1.38
C VAL A 178 13.54 19.70 1.58
N LEU A 179 12.86 19.20 2.62
CA LEU A 179 11.49 19.64 2.95
C LEU A 179 11.46 21.02 3.62
N GLU A 180 12.54 21.45 4.25
CA GLU A 180 12.64 22.79 4.87
C GLU A 180 12.84 23.87 3.81
N GLU A 181 13.61 23.59 2.76
CA GLU A 181 13.90 24.51 1.67
C GLU A 181 13.55 23.86 0.31
N PRO A 182 12.27 23.65 0.02
CA PRO A 182 11.86 22.95 -1.19
C PRO A 182 12.11 23.81 -2.42
N PRO A 183 12.60 23.22 -3.52
CA PRO A 183 12.73 23.95 -4.78
C PRO A 183 11.35 24.43 -5.29
N PRO A 184 11.30 25.55 -6.02
CA PRO A 184 10.06 26.07 -6.59
C PRO A 184 9.33 25.00 -7.41
N HIS A 185 8.00 25.03 -7.39
CA HIS A 185 7.12 24.11 -8.15
C HIS A 185 7.39 22.61 -7.87
N THR A 186 7.89 22.27 -6.69
CA THR A 186 8.15 20.89 -6.29
C THR A 186 7.10 20.41 -5.29
N VAL A 187 6.55 19.21 -5.53
CA VAL A 187 5.62 18.53 -4.62
C VAL A 187 6.19 17.19 -4.21
N PHE A 188 6.25 16.95 -2.91
CA PHE A 188 6.59 15.66 -2.31
C PHE A 188 5.31 14.93 -1.94
N LEU A 189 5.13 13.71 -2.45
CA LEU A 189 4.04 12.81 -2.09
C LEU A 189 4.62 11.64 -1.29
N LEU A 190 4.42 11.65 0.02
CA LEU A 190 4.84 10.57 0.91
C LEU A 190 3.64 9.65 1.16
N VAL A 191 3.77 8.37 0.81
CA VAL A 191 2.68 7.39 0.99
C VAL A 191 2.99 6.50 2.18
N ALA A 192 2.10 6.50 3.19
CA ALA A 192 2.29 5.71 4.40
C ALA A 192 1.02 4.97 4.83
N ASP A 193 1.14 3.68 5.18
CA ASP A 193 0.08 2.91 5.82
C ASP A 193 0.00 3.21 7.33
N ALA A 194 1.14 3.53 7.94
CA ALA A 194 1.30 3.77 9.37
C ALA A 194 2.12 5.06 9.59
N PRO A 195 1.46 6.23 9.61
CA PRO A 195 2.11 7.53 9.82
C PRO A 195 2.86 7.64 11.14
N ASP A 196 2.42 6.91 12.16
CA ASP A 196 3.00 6.81 13.49
C ASP A 196 4.40 6.14 13.51
N ARG A 197 4.78 5.43 12.45
CA ARG A 197 6.12 4.87 12.25
C ARG A 197 7.12 5.85 11.67
N LEU A 198 6.65 6.98 11.16
CA LEU A 198 7.51 8.03 10.65
C LEU A 198 8.06 8.89 11.78
N LEU A 199 9.23 9.52 11.56
CA LEU A 199 9.75 10.50 12.51
C LEU A 199 8.72 11.63 12.68
N PRO A 200 8.39 12.03 13.93
CA PRO A 200 7.47 13.13 14.19
C PRO A 200 7.89 14.44 13.50
N THR A 201 9.19 14.69 13.39
CA THR A 201 9.77 15.83 12.68
C THR A 201 9.48 15.82 11.18
N LEU A 202 9.42 14.64 10.56
CA LEU A 202 9.02 14.50 9.15
C LEU A 202 7.51 14.74 8.98
N VAL A 203 6.70 14.13 9.85
CA VAL A 203 5.24 14.27 9.81
C VAL A 203 4.81 15.72 10.02
N SER A 204 5.50 16.48 10.88
CA SER A 204 5.18 17.90 11.16
C SER A 204 5.42 18.84 9.97
N ARG A 205 6.28 18.47 9.02
CA ARG A 205 6.58 19.23 7.80
C ARG A 205 5.70 18.84 6.61
N CYS A 206 4.91 17.79 6.75
CA CYS A 206 3.99 17.34 5.70
C CYS A 206 2.55 17.76 6.04
N ARG A 207 1.83 18.30 5.06
CA ARG A 207 0.38 18.44 5.16
C ARG A 207 -0.26 17.04 5.02
N ARG A 208 -1.12 16.69 5.96
CA ARG A 208 -1.79 15.38 5.95
C ARG A 208 -2.89 15.35 4.91
N LEU A 209 -2.91 14.28 4.10
CA LEU A 209 -3.98 13.96 3.16
C LEU A 209 -4.53 12.59 3.53
N PRO A 210 -5.52 12.53 4.43
CA PRO A 210 -6.16 11.27 4.78
C PRO A 210 -7.01 10.78 3.62
N LEU A 211 -6.80 9.52 3.20
CA LEU A 211 -7.71 8.85 2.29
C LEU A 211 -8.70 8.02 3.11
N PRO A 212 -10.00 8.28 3.00
CA PRO A 212 -11.01 7.53 3.73
C PRO A 212 -11.08 6.09 3.22
N ALA A 213 -11.51 5.18 4.10
CA ALA A 213 -11.93 3.86 3.65
C ALA A 213 -13.11 4.02 2.68
N PRO A 214 -13.17 3.23 1.61
CA PRO A 214 -14.28 3.29 0.66
C PRO A 214 -15.59 2.89 1.34
N ASP A 215 -16.68 3.47 0.84
CA ASP A 215 -18.01 2.99 1.15
C ASP A 215 -18.15 1.51 0.76
N PRO A 216 -18.73 0.65 1.65
CA PRO A 216 -18.83 -0.79 1.40
C PRO A 216 -19.51 -1.16 0.08
N GLU A 217 -20.57 -0.46 -0.31
CA GLU A 217 -21.29 -0.77 -1.55
C GLU A 217 -20.43 -0.45 -2.79
N THR A 218 -19.69 0.65 -2.75
CA THR A 218 -18.74 1.02 -3.80
C THR A 218 -17.59 0.01 -3.89
N ALA A 219 -17.07 -0.43 -2.74
CA ALA A 219 -16.02 -1.44 -2.69
C ALA A 219 -16.50 -2.80 -3.24
N LEU A 220 -17.70 -3.25 -2.87
CA LEU A 220 -18.29 -4.50 -3.33
C LEU A 220 -18.56 -4.47 -4.84
N ARG A 221 -19.10 -3.36 -5.37
CA ARG A 221 -19.32 -3.19 -6.81
C ARG A 221 -18.02 -3.33 -7.57
N TRP A 222 -16.99 -2.60 -7.14
CA TRP A 222 -15.68 -2.65 -7.77
C TRP A 222 -15.05 -4.06 -7.72
N LEU A 223 -15.16 -4.78 -6.61
CA LEU A 223 -14.64 -6.16 -6.51
C LEU A 223 -15.36 -7.11 -7.48
N ARG A 224 -16.68 -6.98 -7.67
CA ARG A 224 -17.42 -7.75 -8.67
C ARG A 224 -16.97 -7.42 -10.10
N GLU A 225 -16.70 -6.15 -10.40
CA GLU A 225 -16.13 -5.71 -11.68
C GLU A 225 -14.73 -6.31 -11.92
N GLN A 226 -13.99 -6.62 -10.84
CA GLN A 226 -12.72 -7.35 -10.89
C GLN A 226 -12.88 -8.88 -10.88
N ASN A 227 -14.10 -9.40 -11.04
CA ASN A 227 -14.42 -10.84 -10.98
C ASN A 227 -14.05 -11.52 -9.64
N VAL A 228 -14.12 -10.80 -8.52
CA VAL A 228 -13.89 -11.34 -7.18
C VAL A 228 -15.22 -11.76 -6.57
N GLU A 229 -15.43 -13.08 -6.45
CA GLU A 229 -16.61 -13.66 -5.77
C GLU A 229 -16.17 -14.73 -4.75
N PRO A 230 -16.81 -14.82 -3.60
CA PRO A 230 -17.83 -13.91 -3.06
C PRO A 230 -17.24 -12.61 -2.50
N ALA A 231 -17.56 -11.48 -3.15
CA ALA A 231 -16.95 -10.17 -2.86
C ALA A 231 -17.08 -9.73 -1.39
N ARG A 232 -18.21 -10.03 -0.76
CA ARG A 232 -18.47 -9.65 0.64
C ARG A 232 -17.52 -10.32 1.62
N GLU A 233 -17.23 -11.60 1.42
CA GLU A 233 -16.35 -12.37 2.31
C GLU A 233 -14.90 -11.87 2.18
N TRP A 234 -14.44 -11.66 0.94
CA TRP A 234 -13.11 -11.13 0.67
C TRP A 234 -12.92 -9.72 1.22
N LEU A 235 -13.92 -8.85 1.02
CA LEU A 235 -13.87 -7.49 1.56
C LEU A 235 -13.83 -7.49 3.09
N ALA A 236 -14.62 -8.35 3.73
CA ALA A 236 -14.61 -8.53 5.17
C ALA A 236 -13.24 -9.04 5.65
N ALA A 237 -12.71 -10.10 5.07
CA ALA A 237 -11.39 -10.65 5.40
C ALA A 237 -10.28 -9.61 5.28
N ALA A 238 -10.40 -8.69 4.31
CA ALA A 238 -9.49 -7.57 4.12
C ALA A 238 -9.76 -6.35 5.01
N GLY A 239 -10.74 -6.43 5.94
CA GLY A 239 -11.08 -5.32 6.84
C GLY A 239 -11.70 -4.11 6.15
N GLY A 240 -12.34 -4.29 4.99
CA GLY A 240 -12.95 -3.22 4.19
C GLY A 240 -12.02 -2.56 3.18
N ALA A 241 -10.85 -3.16 2.87
CA ALA A 241 -9.88 -2.63 1.93
C ALA A 241 -9.93 -3.39 0.58
N PRO A 242 -10.47 -2.79 -0.52
CA PRO A 242 -10.76 -3.52 -1.75
C PRO A 242 -9.53 -4.10 -2.46
N LEU A 243 -8.42 -3.35 -2.53
CA LEU A 243 -7.19 -3.86 -3.16
C LEU A 243 -6.52 -4.96 -2.33
N ALA A 244 -6.67 -4.93 -1.00
CA ALA A 244 -6.24 -6.04 -0.17
C ALA A 244 -7.13 -7.27 -0.40
N ALA A 245 -8.46 -7.08 -0.53
CA ALA A 245 -9.41 -8.14 -0.86
C ALA A 245 -9.09 -8.78 -2.21
N LEU A 246 -8.82 -7.97 -3.24
CA LEU A 246 -8.42 -8.46 -4.56
C LEU A 246 -7.15 -9.31 -4.50
N ARG A 247 -6.11 -8.83 -3.79
CA ARG A 247 -4.86 -9.60 -3.63
C ARG A 247 -5.07 -10.92 -2.89
N LEU A 248 -5.87 -10.91 -1.82
CA LEU A 248 -6.23 -12.13 -1.08
C LEU A 248 -6.99 -13.12 -1.98
N ALA A 249 -7.97 -12.67 -2.76
CA ALA A 249 -8.69 -13.53 -3.69
C ALA A 249 -7.78 -14.14 -4.77
N GLN A 250 -6.74 -13.43 -5.18
CA GLN A 250 -5.76 -13.90 -6.18
C GLN A 250 -4.68 -14.82 -5.59
N SER A 251 -4.49 -14.86 -4.27
CA SER A 251 -3.48 -15.71 -3.62
C SER A 251 -3.80 -17.20 -3.65
N GLY A 252 -5.03 -17.59 -4.02
CA GLY A 252 -5.50 -18.97 -4.01
C GLY A 252 -5.90 -19.50 -2.62
N GLU A 253 -5.87 -18.63 -1.61
CA GLU A 253 -6.34 -18.96 -0.26
C GLU A 253 -7.87 -18.79 -0.13
N ALA A 254 -8.43 -19.16 1.02
CA ALA A 254 -9.83 -18.92 1.32
C ALA A 254 -10.00 -17.59 2.10
N ALA A 255 -11.09 -16.87 1.86
CA ALA A 255 -11.42 -15.63 2.60
C ALA A 255 -11.51 -15.88 4.11
N CYS A 256 -12.00 -17.04 4.50
CA CYS A 256 -11.94 -17.56 5.87
C CYS A 256 -11.08 -18.84 5.87
N PRO A 257 -9.88 -18.83 6.46
CA PRO A 257 -9.04 -20.03 6.52
C PRO A 257 -9.78 -21.20 7.17
N PRO A 258 -9.77 -22.40 6.58
CA PRO A 258 -10.55 -23.56 7.08
C PRO A 258 -10.24 -23.95 8.52
N TRP A 259 -8.99 -23.77 8.95
CA TRP A 259 -8.58 -24.07 10.33
C TRP A 259 -9.26 -23.17 11.39
N LEU A 260 -9.69 -21.93 11.01
CA LEU A 260 -10.48 -21.08 11.91
C LEU A 260 -11.85 -21.68 12.19
N ALA A 261 -12.50 -22.27 11.22
CA ALA A 261 -13.78 -22.98 11.43
C ALA A 261 -13.60 -24.20 12.34
N GLN A 262 -12.48 -24.94 12.17
CA GLN A 262 -12.12 -26.07 13.03
C GLN A 262 -11.77 -25.62 14.47
N LEU A 263 -11.27 -24.41 14.65
CA LEU A 263 -11.02 -23.83 15.97
C LEU A 263 -12.33 -23.33 16.63
N VAL A 264 -13.13 -22.57 15.89
CA VAL A 264 -14.35 -21.90 16.43
C VAL A 264 -15.50 -22.88 16.63
N GLY A 265 -15.68 -23.87 15.76
CA GLY A 265 -16.80 -24.82 15.83
C GLY A 265 -16.88 -25.58 17.15
N PRO A 266 -15.85 -26.28 17.62
CA PRO A 266 -15.84 -26.91 18.92
C PRO A 266 -16.02 -25.92 20.07
N LEU A 267 -15.32 -24.76 20.05
CA LEU A 267 -15.45 -23.72 21.07
C LEU A 267 -16.89 -23.20 21.16
N ALA A 268 -17.58 -23.04 20.05
CA ALA A 268 -18.98 -22.64 19.99
C ALA A 268 -19.89 -23.64 20.72
N ASN A 269 -19.56 -24.93 20.69
CA ASN A 269 -20.28 -25.99 21.40
C ASN A 269 -19.78 -26.25 22.82
N GLY A 270 -18.85 -25.45 23.35
CA GLY A 270 -18.26 -25.63 24.66
C GLY A 270 -17.26 -26.79 24.75
N GLN A 271 -16.77 -27.25 23.61
CA GLN A 271 -15.78 -28.33 23.50
C GLN A 271 -14.39 -27.78 23.25
N ALA A 272 -13.35 -28.50 23.66
CA ALA A 272 -11.99 -28.15 23.32
C ALA A 272 -11.67 -28.62 21.88
N PRO A 273 -11.15 -27.74 21.01
CA PRO A 273 -10.66 -28.13 19.70
C PRO A 273 -9.36 -28.97 19.82
N ASP A 274 -9.08 -29.78 18.81
CA ASP A 274 -7.80 -30.48 18.70
C ASP A 274 -6.69 -29.52 18.30
N VAL A 275 -6.04 -28.95 19.32
CA VAL A 275 -4.92 -27.98 19.15
C VAL A 275 -3.71 -28.64 18.48
N GLY A 276 -3.51 -29.94 18.67
CA GLY A 276 -2.38 -30.67 18.08
C GLY A 276 -2.51 -30.71 16.54
N THR A 277 -3.64 -31.19 16.04
CA THR A 277 -3.93 -31.24 14.58
C THR A 277 -3.93 -29.84 13.97
N LEU A 278 -4.50 -28.84 14.65
CA LEU A 278 -4.49 -27.46 14.16
C LEU A 278 -3.06 -26.89 14.08
N ALA A 279 -2.20 -27.17 15.07
CA ALA A 279 -0.81 -26.72 15.06
C ALA A 279 0.01 -27.38 13.94
N GLU A 280 -0.25 -28.64 13.62
CA GLU A 280 0.33 -29.33 12.44
C GLU A 280 -0.08 -28.68 11.12
N ALA A 281 -1.34 -28.33 10.99
CA ALA A 281 -1.83 -27.64 9.80
C ALA A 281 -1.17 -26.25 9.62
N LEU A 282 -0.87 -25.54 10.73
CA LEU A 282 -0.23 -24.24 10.72
C LEU A 282 1.29 -24.28 10.58
N GLU A 283 1.94 -25.44 10.71
CA GLU A 283 3.40 -25.56 10.63
C GLU A 283 3.97 -25.06 9.29
N LYS A 284 3.21 -25.21 8.20
CA LYS A 284 3.58 -24.78 6.84
C LYS A 284 3.11 -23.38 6.50
N VAL A 285 2.30 -22.76 7.34
CA VAL A 285 1.76 -21.41 7.15
C VAL A 285 2.69 -20.40 7.83
N ALA A 286 3.01 -19.31 7.16
CA ALA A 286 3.85 -18.26 7.74
C ALA A 286 3.24 -17.74 9.05
N ALA A 287 4.06 -17.62 10.10
CA ALA A 287 3.59 -17.21 11.42
C ALA A 287 2.86 -15.86 11.41
N SER A 288 3.27 -14.93 10.55
CA SER A 288 2.59 -13.64 10.35
C SER A 288 1.15 -13.79 9.89
N GLU A 289 0.85 -14.75 9.04
CA GLU A 289 -0.47 -14.96 8.43
C GLU A 289 -1.49 -15.49 9.45
N TRP A 290 -1.15 -16.59 10.16
CA TRP A 290 -2.06 -17.14 11.14
C TRP A 290 -2.18 -16.24 12.39
N ILE A 291 -1.14 -15.48 12.76
CA ILE A 291 -1.22 -14.46 13.81
C ILE A 291 -2.22 -13.37 13.39
N ASP A 292 -2.14 -12.88 12.16
CA ASP A 292 -3.08 -11.88 11.64
C ASP A 292 -4.52 -12.41 11.62
N ALA A 293 -4.72 -13.66 11.23
CA ALA A 293 -6.03 -14.31 11.25
C ALA A 293 -6.59 -14.44 12.69
N LEU A 294 -5.77 -14.82 13.67
CA LEU A 294 -6.17 -14.87 15.07
C LEU A 294 -6.48 -13.47 15.65
N GLN A 295 -5.71 -12.43 15.27
CA GLN A 295 -6.00 -11.06 15.70
C GLN A 295 -7.35 -10.58 15.17
N ARG A 296 -7.69 -10.91 13.93
CA ARG A 296 -8.99 -10.62 13.32
C ARG A 296 -10.10 -11.39 14.03
N LEU A 297 -9.89 -12.67 14.34
CA LEU A 297 -10.83 -13.48 15.12
C LEU A 297 -11.07 -12.88 16.52
N TYR A 298 -10.03 -12.46 17.22
CA TYR A 298 -10.18 -11.78 18.52
C TYR A 298 -10.97 -10.48 18.42
N THR A 299 -10.79 -9.75 17.31
CA THR A 299 -11.60 -8.54 17.06
C THR A 299 -13.07 -8.90 16.89
N ASP A 300 -13.39 -9.94 16.12
CA ASP A 300 -14.77 -10.40 15.93
C ASP A 300 -15.40 -10.92 17.21
N LEU A 301 -14.63 -11.63 18.06
CA LEU A 301 -15.08 -12.07 19.39
C LEU A 301 -15.41 -10.87 20.29
N MET A 302 -14.57 -9.85 20.32
CA MET A 302 -14.83 -8.65 21.12
C MET A 302 -16.02 -7.85 20.59
N LEU A 303 -16.18 -7.74 19.27
CA LEU A 303 -17.34 -7.10 18.65
C LEU A 303 -18.63 -7.85 19.01
N ALA A 304 -18.65 -9.18 18.86
CA ALA A 304 -19.79 -10.01 19.21
C ALA A 304 -20.14 -9.92 20.71
N GLY A 305 -19.14 -9.88 21.59
CA GLY A 305 -19.32 -9.66 23.03
C GLY A 305 -19.91 -8.29 23.38
N ALA A 306 -19.72 -7.30 22.50
CA ALA A 306 -20.32 -5.96 22.59
C ALA A 306 -21.67 -5.86 21.83
N GLY A 307 -22.21 -6.97 21.30
CA GLY A 307 -23.46 -6.99 20.53
C GLY A 307 -23.32 -6.45 19.10
N ALA A 308 -22.09 -6.26 18.60
CA ALA A 308 -21.84 -5.81 17.24
C ALA A 308 -21.59 -6.99 16.28
N PRO A 309 -21.88 -6.84 14.96
CA PRO A 309 -21.66 -7.91 13.99
C PRO A 309 -20.17 -8.20 13.80
N ALA A 310 -19.84 -9.46 13.43
CA ALA A 310 -18.50 -9.85 13.02
C ALA A 310 -18.04 -9.02 11.82
N ARG A 311 -16.81 -8.56 11.87
CA ARG A 311 -16.22 -7.69 10.86
C ARG A 311 -15.41 -8.45 9.81
N TYR A 312 -14.62 -9.43 10.26
CA TYR A 312 -13.62 -10.09 9.41
C TYR A 312 -14.04 -11.44 8.86
N PHE A 313 -14.79 -12.22 9.66
CA PHE A 313 -15.19 -13.56 9.29
C PHE A 313 -16.71 -13.74 9.41
N PRO A 314 -17.51 -13.14 8.52
CA PRO A 314 -18.97 -13.25 8.56
C PRO A 314 -19.46 -14.71 8.45
N ALA A 315 -18.72 -15.58 7.79
CA ALA A 315 -19.01 -17.02 7.72
C ALA A 315 -18.97 -17.72 9.09
N LEU A 316 -18.23 -17.18 10.05
CA LEU A 316 -18.11 -17.70 11.43
C LEU A 316 -18.99 -16.95 12.43
N ALA A 317 -19.79 -15.97 12.01
CA ALA A 317 -20.52 -15.07 12.91
C ALA A 317 -21.37 -15.81 13.95
N GLY A 318 -22.07 -16.89 13.59
CA GLY A 318 -22.86 -17.68 14.52
C GLY A 318 -22.03 -18.35 15.61
N GLY A 319 -20.93 -18.99 15.24
CA GLY A 319 -20.02 -19.64 16.19
C GLY A 319 -19.29 -18.61 17.07
N VAL A 320 -18.84 -17.50 16.49
CA VAL A 320 -18.22 -16.39 17.22
C VAL A 320 -19.17 -15.80 18.25
N ALA A 321 -20.44 -15.58 17.93
CA ALA A 321 -21.45 -15.10 18.88
C ALA A 321 -21.67 -16.08 20.03
N GLN A 322 -21.71 -17.39 19.77
CA GLN A 322 -21.85 -18.41 20.80
C GLN A 322 -20.65 -18.47 21.75
N VAL A 323 -19.43 -18.34 21.23
CA VAL A 323 -18.20 -18.23 22.04
C VAL A 323 -18.23 -16.94 22.86
N ALA A 324 -18.57 -15.81 22.23
CA ALA A 324 -18.61 -14.49 22.86
C ALA A 324 -19.58 -14.43 24.04
N ALA A 325 -20.70 -15.13 23.95
CA ALA A 325 -21.71 -15.20 25.06
C ALA A 325 -21.20 -15.89 26.34
N ARG A 326 -20.10 -16.68 26.23
CA ARG A 326 -19.57 -17.46 27.36
C ARG A 326 -18.16 -17.03 27.77
N MET A 327 -17.46 -16.28 26.91
CA MET A 327 -16.09 -15.85 27.18
C MET A 327 -15.99 -14.78 28.26
N ASN A 328 -14.83 -14.70 28.92
CA ASN A 328 -14.49 -13.56 29.76
C ASN A 328 -13.82 -12.47 28.89
N PRO A 329 -14.44 -11.29 28.69
CA PRO A 329 -13.89 -10.24 27.82
C PRO A 329 -12.50 -9.77 28.23
N ALA A 330 -12.18 -9.74 29.52
CA ALA A 330 -10.88 -9.30 30.00
C ALA A 330 -9.76 -10.29 29.61
N ARG A 331 -10.02 -11.61 29.69
CA ARG A 331 -9.09 -12.66 29.26
C ARG A 331 -8.87 -12.61 27.75
N VAL A 332 -9.92 -12.41 26.98
CA VAL A 332 -9.83 -12.26 25.50
C VAL A 332 -8.99 -11.04 25.13
N ALA A 333 -9.23 -9.89 25.76
CA ALA A 333 -8.45 -8.68 25.53
C ALA A 333 -6.98 -8.84 25.93
N GLU A 334 -6.68 -9.55 27.02
CA GLU A 334 -5.31 -9.87 27.44
C GLU A 334 -4.61 -10.76 26.42
N SER A 335 -5.30 -11.80 25.94
CA SER A 335 -4.76 -12.72 24.95
C SER A 335 -4.54 -12.05 23.59
N ALA A 336 -5.42 -11.14 23.18
CA ALA A 336 -5.25 -10.32 21.99
C ALA A 336 -3.98 -9.43 22.09
N ARG A 337 -3.77 -8.79 23.25
CA ARG A 337 -2.54 -8.00 23.50
C ARG A 337 -1.29 -8.86 23.52
N TRP A 338 -1.37 -10.07 24.10
CA TRP A 338 -0.26 -11.01 24.07
C TRP A 338 0.09 -11.40 22.60
N LEU A 339 -0.92 -11.74 21.79
CA LEU A 339 -0.74 -12.11 20.38
C LEU A 339 -0.09 -10.97 19.56
N THR A 340 -0.46 -9.72 19.83
CA THR A 340 0.18 -8.55 19.21
C THR A 340 1.68 -8.49 19.51
N ARG A 341 2.10 -8.84 20.73
CA ARG A 341 3.53 -8.93 21.09
C ARG A 341 4.22 -10.09 20.38
N GLN A 342 3.53 -11.23 20.19
CA GLN A 342 4.09 -12.38 19.47
C GLN A 342 4.36 -12.10 17.98
N ARG A 343 3.68 -11.12 17.39
CA ARG A 343 3.94 -10.70 16.00
C ARG A 343 5.39 -10.28 15.77
N ALA A 344 6.05 -9.68 16.75
CA ALA A 344 7.47 -9.34 16.67
C ALA A 344 8.38 -10.58 16.57
N LEU A 345 7.93 -11.73 17.06
CA LEU A 345 8.65 -12.98 17.03
C LEU A 345 8.37 -13.81 15.77
N ALA A 346 7.41 -13.42 14.94
CA ALA A 346 6.98 -14.19 13.76
C ALA A 346 8.10 -14.40 12.71
N THR A 347 9.13 -13.55 12.73
CA THR A 347 10.28 -13.64 11.81
C THR A 347 11.50 -14.33 12.43
N HIS A 348 11.44 -14.70 13.71
CA HIS A 348 12.54 -15.42 14.36
C HIS A 348 12.49 -16.91 14.02
N PRO A 349 13.64 -17.60 14.01
CA PRO A 349 13.73 -19.03 13.74
C PRO A 349 13.24 -19.86 14.95
N LEU A 350 11.92 -19.80 15.19
CA LEU A 350 11.25 -20.59 16.23
C LEU A 350 10.79 -21.93 15.64
N ASN A 351 10.57 -22.92 16.51
CA ASN A 351 9.85 -24.12 16.10
C ASN A 351 8.40 -23.74 15.76
N ALA A 352 8.04 -23.79 14.48
CA ALA A 352 6.76 -23.32 13.97
C ALA A 352 5.56 -24.03 14.62
N LYS A 353 5.63 -25.37 14.77
CA LYS A 353 4.59 -26.19 15.39
C LYS A 353 4.36 -25.83 16.86
N LEU A 354 5.44 -25.72 17.65
CA LEU A 354 5.34 -25.34 19.06
C LEU A 354 4.81 -23.91 19.23
N PHE A 355 5.23 -23.00 18.37
CA PHE A 355 4.77 -21.61 18.41
C PHE A 355 3.26 -21.52 18.09
N ALA A 356 2.79 -22.19 17.04
CA ALA A 356 1.39 -22.27 16.71
C ALA A 356 0.57 -22.95 17.82
N HIS A 357 1.06 -24.07 18.37
CA HIS A 357 0.41 -24.79 19.45
C HIS A 357 0.22 -23.90 20.69
N ALA A 358 1.25 -23.18 21.13
CA ALA A 358 1.17 -22.28 22.28
C ALA A 358 0.14 -21.14 22.06
N ALA A 359 0.10 -20.58 20.84
CA ALA A 359 -0.84 -19.55 20.49
C ALA A 359 -2.28 -20.07 20.49
N LEU A 360 -2.54 -21.21 19.84
CA LEU A 360 -3.87 -21.84 19.78
C LEU A 360 -4.37 -22.23 21.16
N GLN A 361 -3.49 -22.84 22.00
CA GLN A 361 -3.85 -23.20 23.36
C GLN A 361 -4.27 -21.97 24.17
N ARG A 362 -3.58 -20.85 24.00
CA ARG A 362 -3.97 -19.59 24.67
C ARG A 362 -5.31 -19.06 24.18
N VAL A 363 -5.62 -19.19 22.90
CA VAL A 363 -6.97 -18.87 22.36
C VAL A 363 -8.02 -19.72 23.07
N VAL A 364 -7.84 -21.04 23.13
CA VAL A 364 -8.78 -21.97 23.78
C VAL A 364 -9.02 -21.57 25.23
N LEU A 365 -7.94 -21.37 26.00
CA LEU A 365 -8.01 -20.98 27.42
C LEU A 365 -8.68 -19.62 27.63
N SER A 366 -8.56 -18.70 26.70
CA SER A 366 -9.19 -17.37 26.79
C SER A 366 -10.67 -17.38 26.45
N CYS A 367 -11.11 -18.35 25.64
CA CYS A 367 -12.49 -18.52 25.20
C CYS A 367 -13.32 -19.49 26.08
N GLN A 368 -12.64 -20.21 26.97
CA GLN A 368 -13.32 -21.03 27.99
C GLN A 368 -13.68 -20.17 29.23
N ALA A 369 -14.87 -20.41 29.77
CA ALA A 369 -15.41 -19.68 30.92
C ALA A 369 -14.54 -19.80 32.19
#